data_bff021d57d4f83bc8b45b7687680361d
#
_entry.id   bff021d57d4f83bc8b45b7687680361d
#
_cell.length_a   1.000
_cell.length_b   1.000
_cell.length_c   1.000
_cell.angle_alpha   90.00
_cell.angle_beta   90.00
_cell.angle_gamma   90.00
#
_symmetry.space_group_name_H-M   'P 1'
#
loop_
_entity.id
_entity.type
_entity.pdbx_description
1 polymer ?
#
loop_
_entity_poly.entity_id
_entity_poly.type
_entity_poly.pdbx_seq_one_letter_code
_entity_poly.pdbx_strand_id
1 'polypeptide(L)'
;MTQQHYDVAVVGAGIAGLLAAQLLTQQGLSVKCFVARDRVGGRALTVDDAGLAIDLGATWFWRNEPLIASLLDQLALESFPQADDGDAMFEPQDLLPHRLGGNPLGSASLRFGAGAQSFPEALAEV
;
A
#
# COMPACT_ATOMS: atom_id res chain seq x y z
N MET A 1 31.08 4.80 23.57
CA MET A 1 29.93 4.65 22.64
C MET A 1 29.65 3.16 22.55
N THR A 2 28.50 2.69 23.01
CA THR A 2 28.10 1.28 22.88
C THR A 2 27.73 1.02 21.41
N GLN A 3 28.49 0.17 20.75
CA GLN A 3 28.20 -0.25 19.39
C GLN A 3 26.95 -1.15 19.43
N GLN A 4 25.85 -0.71 18.82
CA GLN A 4 24.66 -1.55 18.65
C GLN A 4 24.88 -2.51 17.47
N HIS A 5 24.70 -3.80 17.73
CA HIS A 5 24.73 -4.84 16.70
C HIS A 5 23.31 -5.24 16.33
N TYR A 6 23.08 -5.44 15.07
CA TYR A 6 21.83 -5.96 14.52
C TYR A 6 22.13 -7.19 13.66
N ASP A 7 21.24 -8.19 13.70
CA ASP A 7 21.36 -9.40 12.88
C ASP A 7 21.05 -9.10 11.41
N VAL A 8 20.09 -8.18 11.18
CA VAL A 8 19.63 -7.81 9.83
C VAL A 8 19.48 -6.31 9.68
N ALA A 9 19.95 -5.79 8.55
CA ALA A 9 19.70 -4.44 8.09
C ALA A 9 18.74 -4.48 6.89
N VAL A 10 17.55 -3.91 7.02
CA VAL A 10 16.59 -3.75 5.93
C VAL A 10 16.74 -2.35 5.35
N VAL A 11 16.99 -2.25 4.05
CA VAL A 11 17.12 -0.97 3.34
C VAL A 11 15.86 -0.68 2.55
N GLY A 12 15.11 0.33 2.99
CA GLY A 12 13.85 0.77 2.41
C GLY A 12 12.64 0.42 3.28
N ALA A 13 11.94 1.46 3.75
CA ALA A 13 10.71 1.34 4.56
C ALA A 13 9.45 1.48 3.69
N GLY A 14 9.42 0.81 2.55
CA GLY A 14 8.18 0.52 1.80
C GLY A 14 7.46 -0.69 2.42
N ILE A 15 6.28 -1.03 1.93
CA ILE A 15 5.46 -2.15 2.45
C ILE A 15 6.29 -3.44 2.55
N ALA A 16 7.01 -3.81 1.49
CA ALA A 16 7.79 -5.04 1.48
C ALA A 16 8.94 -5.05 2.50
N GLY A 17 9.64 -3.90 2.67
CA GLY A 17 10.73 -3.79 3.63
C GLY A 17 10.24 -3.81 5.07
N LEU A 18 9.13 -3.12 5.36
CA LEU A 18 8.52 -3.11 6.69
C LEU A 18 7.97 -4.50 7.06
N LEU A 19 7.28 -5.16 6.14
CA LEU A 19 6.79 -6.52 6.36
C LEU A 19 7.94 -7.50 6.59
N ALA A 20 9.02 -7.40 5.79
CA ALA A 20 10.22 -8.23 6.00
C ALA A 20 10.84 -7.98 7.38
N ALA A 21 10.97 -6.71 7.79
CA ALA A 21 11.50 -6.35 9.10
C ALA A 21 10.63 -6.93 10.24
N GLN A 22 9.32 -6.80 10.14
CA GLN A 22 8.37 -7.35 11.10
C GLN A 22 8.49 -8.88 11.21
N LEU A 23 8.45 -9.59 10.08
CA LEU A 23 8.53 -11.05 10.06
C LEU A 23 9.85 -11.57 10.62
N LEU A 24 10.97 -10.91 10.33
CA LEU A 24 12.28 -11.25 10.88
C LEU A 24 12.35 -11.00 12.40
N THR A 25 11.77 -9.89 12.85
CA THR A 25 11.67 -9.59 14.30
C THR A 25 10.83 -10.63 15.03
N GLN A 26 9.72 -11.09 14.43
CA GLN A 26 8.89 -12.18 14.98
C GLN A 26 9.64 -13.51 15.07
N GLN A 27 10.67 -13.73 14.25
CA GLN A 27 11.58 -14.88 14.35
C GLN A 27 12.69 -14.70 15.39
N GLY A 28 12.66 -13.62 16.16
CA GLY A 28 13.61 -13.34 17.23
C GLY A 28 14.91 -12.67 16.79
N LEU A 29 15.00 -12.21 15.54
CA LEU A 29 16.16 -11.46 15.04
C LEU A 29 16.07 -9.99 15.44
N SER A 30 17.23 -9.40 15.75
CA SER A 30 17.36 -7.96 15.92
C SER A 30 17.47 -7.28 14.55
N VAL A 31 16.49 -6.46 14.20
CA VAL A 31 16.38 -5.87 12.87
C VAL A 31 16.47 -4.35 12.95
N LYS A 32 17.19 -3.75 12.00
CA LYS A 32 17.20 -2.31 11.79
C LYS A 32 16.74 -1.97 10.38
N CYS A 33 15.66 -1.18 10.27
CA CYS A 33 15.19 -0.66 9.00
C CYS A 33 15.73 0.74 8.75
N PHE A 34 16.23 0.98 7.54
CA PHE A 34 16.75 2.27 7.09
C PHE A 34 15.90 2.81 5.95
N VAL A 35 15.57 4.08 6.01
CA VAL A 35 14.80 4.78 4.99
C VAL A 35 15.50 6.09 4.62
N ALA A 36 15.55 6.41 3.33
CA ALA A 36 16.20 7.62 2.84
C ALA A 36 15.34 8.88 2.96
N ARG A 37 14.02 8.70 3.11
CA ARG A 37 13.06 9.79 3.28
C ARG A 37 12.73 9.99 4.76
N ASP A 38 12.07 11.09 5.05
CA ASP A 38 11.50 11.44 6.36
C ASP A 38 10.17 10.71 6.68
N ARG A 39 9.75 9.80 5.80
CA ARG A 39 8.52 9.01 5.93
C ARG A 39 8.72 7.55 5.50
N VAL A 40 7.86 6.68 5.99
CA VAL A 40 7.71 5.30 5.50
C VAL A 40 6.77 5.25 4.28
N GLY A 41 6.55 4.08 3.71
CA GLY A 41 5.57 3.81 2.67
C GLY A 41 6.14 3.74 1.25
N GLY A 42 7.25 4.43 0.97
CA GLY A 42 7.85 4.39 -0.37
C GLY A 42 6.90 4.92 -1.44
N ARG A 43 6.37 4.02 -2.30
CA ARG A 43 5.40 4.34 -3.37
C ARG A 43 3.94 4.42 -2.90
N ALA A 44 3.63 3.99 -1.68
CA ALA A 44 2.37 4.29 -1.02
C ALA A 44 2.52 5.66 -0.35
N LEU A 45 1.90 6.65 -0.95
CA LEU A 45 1.91 8.04 -0.47
C LEU A 45 0.48 8.56 -0.50
N THR A 46 0.00 8.98 0.66
CA THR A 46 -1.27 9.67 0.81
C THR A 46 -1.01 11.06 1.36
N VAL A 47 -1.69 12.06 0.82
CA VAL A 47 -1.69 13.42 1.34
C VAL A 47 -3.09 13.77 1.82
N ASP A 48 -3.18 14.59 2.85
CA ASP A 48 -4.44 15.17 3.28
C ASP A 48 -4.66 16.50 2.57
N ASP A 49 -5.82 16.64 1.94
CA ASP A 49 -6.28 17.92 1.39
C ASP A 49 -7.68 18.22 1.93
N ALA A 50 -7.75 19.14 2.86
CA ALA A 50 -8.99 19.57 3.53
C ALA A 50 -9.80 18.40 4.16
N GLY A 51 -9.12 17.41 4.74
CA GLY A 51 -9.73 16.22 5.35
C GLY A 51 -10.02 15.09 4.37
N LEU A 52 -9.53 15.19 3.13
CA LEU A 52 -9.64 14.14 2.12
C LEU A 52 -8.28 13.46 1.95
N ALA A 53 -8.25 12.13 2.14
CA ALA A 53 -7.07 11.32 1.87
C ALA A 53 -6.90 11.11 0.36
N ILE A 54 -5.86 11.71 -0.21
CA ILE A 54 -5.56 11.63 -1.65
C ILE A 54 -4.30 10.79 -1.85
N ASP A 55 -4.45 9.65 -2.52
CA ASP A 55 -3.33 8.78 -2.86
C ASP A 55 -2.59 9.31 -4.10
N LEU A 56 -1.28 9.55 -3.93
CA LEU A 56 -0.37 9.99 -5.00
C LEU A 56 0.53 8.86 -5.52
N GLY A 57 0.20 7.62 -5.18
CA GLY A 57 0.96 6.44 -5.56
C GLY A 57 0.08 5.20 -5.68
N ALA A 58 0.42 4.14 -4.94
CA ALA A 58 -0.45 2.98 -4.81
C ALA A 58 -1.80 3.43 -4.24
N THR A 59 -2.90 2.91 -4.80
CA THR A 59 -4.23 3.44 -4.49
C THR A 59 -5.23 2.34 -4.17
N TRP A 60 -5.19 1.21 -4.86
CA TRP A 60 -6.18 0.13 -4.76
C TRP A 60 -5.53 -1.24 -4.75
N PHE A 61 -6.32 -2.23 -4.34
CA PHE A 61 -6.01 -3.65 -4.34
C PHE A 61 -7.28 -4.47 -4.68
N TRP A 62 -7.13 -5.78 -4.90
CA TRP A 62 -8.24 -6.65 -5.26
C TRP A 62 -8.54 -7.68 -4.16
N ARG A 63 -9.80 -8.12 -4.07
CA ARG A 63 -10.24 -9.13 -3.08
C ARG A 63 -9.56 -10.49 -3.25
N ASN A 64 -9.03 -10.79 -4.41
CA ASN A 64 -8.31 -12.03 -4.70
C ASN A 64 -6.82 -11.97 -4.35
N GLU A 65 -6.39 -10.97 -3.60
CA GLU A 65 -5.03 -10.82 -3.06
C GLU A 65 -5.03 -11.22 -1.57
N PRO A 66 -4.90 -12.53 -1.23
CA PRO A 66 -5.12 -13.03 0.13
C PRO A 66 -4.10 -12.49 1.15
N LEU A 67 -2.89 -12.17 0.70
CA LEU A 67 -1.88 -11.58 1.58
C LEU A 67 -2.30 -10.18 2.05
N ILE A 68 -2.78 -9.36 1.13
CA ILE A 68 -3.26 -8.00 1.48
C ILE A 68 -4.46 -8.09 2.42
N ALA A 69 -5.43 -8.95 2.12
CA ALA A 69 -6.61 -9.14 2.96
C ALA A 69 -6.22 -9.56 4.38
N SER A 70 -5.33 -10.56 4.52
CA SER A 70 -4.85 -11.01 5.82
C SER A 70 -4.11 -9.92 6.61
N LEU A 71 -3.31 -9.10 5.94
CA LEU A 71 -2.59 -8.00 6.59
C LEU A 71 -3.52 -6.87 7.01
N LEU A 72 -4.54 -6.55 6.22
CA LEU A 72 -5.56 -5.57 6.62
C LEU A 72 -6.28 -5.99 7.90
N ASP A 73 -6.69 -7.27 7.99
CA ASP A 73 -7.31 -7.82 9.19
C ASP A 73 -6.37 -7.77 10.40
N GLN A 74 -5.11 -8.18 10.23
CA GLN A 74 -4.11 -8.15 11.31
C GLN A 74 -3.80 -6.75 11.82
N LEU A 75 -3.80 -5.76 10.94
CA LEU A 75 -3.49 -4.37 11.24
C LEU A 75 -4.74 -3.53 11.55
N ALA A 76 -5.93 -4.16 11.57
CA ALA A 76 -7.23 -3.51 11.79
C ALA A 76 -7.47 -2.31 10.85
N LEU A 77 -7.05 -2.42 9.60
CA LEU A 77 -7.21 -1.38 8.60
C LEU A 77 -8.52 -1.55 7.83
N GLU A 78 -9.26 -0.47 7.70
CA GLU A 78 -10.51 -0.43 6.94
C GLU A 78 -10.27 -0.30 5.44
N SER A 79 -11.20 -0.84 4.66
CA SER A 79 -11.22 -0.69 3.21
C SER A 79 -12.64 -0.47 2.70
N PHE A 80 -12.76 0.14 1.54
CA PHE A 80 -14.05 0.36 0.88
C PHE A 80 -13.96 0.08 -0.63
N PRO A 81 -15.08 -0.25 -1.29
CA PRO A 81 -15.10 -0.47 -2.73
C PRO A 81 -14.70 0.78 -3.51
N GLN A 82 -13.88 0.61 -4.54
CA GLN A 82 -13.62 1.66 -5.52
C GLN A 82 -14.93 1.98 -6.26
N ALA A 83 -15.22 3.27 -6.46
CA ALA A 83 -16.33 3.70 -7.30
C ALA A 83 -15.92 3.50 -8.77
N ASP A 84 -16.46 2.46 -9.39
CA ASP A 84 -16.15 2.05 -10.76
C ASP A 84 -17.42 1.75 -11.58
N ASP A 85 -18.55 2.27 -11.15
CA ASP A 85 -19.81 2.19 -11.86
C ASP A 85 -19.80 3.06 -13.12
N GLY A 86 -20.35 2.52 -14.21
CA GLY A 86 -20.49 3.23 -15.48
C GLY A 86 -19.60 2.65 -16.57
N ASP A 87 -19.43 3.42 -17.62
CA ASP A 87 -18.64 3.04 -18.77
C ASP A 87 -17.25 3.67 -18.74
N ALA A 88 -16.27 2.99 -19.29
CA ALA A 88 -14.93 3.50 -19.43
C ALA A 88 -14.68 4.12 -20.81
N MET A 89 -13.82 5.13 -20.86
CA MET A 89 -13.22 5.61 -22.11
C MET A 89 -11.84 4.97 -22.27
N PHE A 90 -11.63 4.30 -23.38
CA PHE A 90 -10.36 3.68 -23.73
C PHE A 90 -9.73 4.42 -24.91
N GLU A 91 -8.50 4.86 -24.74
CA GLU A 91 -7.71 5.51 -25.77
C GLU A 91 -6.52 4.62 -26.14
N PRO A 92 -6.61 3.85 -27.24
CA PRO A 92 -5.49 3.08 -27.76
C PRO A 92 -4.47 4.00 -28.43
N GLN A 93 -3.20 3.57 -28.48
CA GLN A 93 -2.06 4.40 -28.88
C GLN A 93 -2.21 5.06 -30.27
N ASP A 94 -2.86 4.37 -31.22
CA ASP A 94 -2.95 4.83 -32.60
C ASP A 94 -4.39 4.95 -33.13
N LEU A 95 -5.40 4.98 -32.26
CA LEU A 95 -6.81 5.01 -32.63
C LEU A 95 -7.56 6.10 -31.83
N LEU A 96 -8.73 6.45 -32.33
CA LEU A 96 -9.59 7.39 -31.62
C LEU A 96 -10.12 6.78 -30.32
N PRO A 97 -10.27 7.58 -29.26
CA PRO A 97 -10.91 7.14 -28.03
C PRO A 97 -12.29 6.56 -28.29
N HIS A 98 -12.61 5.44 -27.65
CA HIS A 98 -13.92 4.82 -27.76
C HIS A 98 -14.44 4.39 -26.40
N ARG A 99 -15.77 4.31 -26.28
CA ARG A 99 -16.47 3.94 -25.07
C ARG A 99 -16.55 2.42 -24.94
N LEU A 100 -16.16 1.92 -23.77
CA LEU A 100 -16.34 0.54 -23.36
C LEU A 100 -17.50 0.47 -22.36
N GLY A 101 -18.44 -0.46 -22.57
CA GLY A 101 -19.54 -0.66 -21.65
C GLY A 101 -19.08 -1.35 -20.35
N GLY A 102 -19.39 -0.78 -19.21
CA GLY A 102 -19.07 -1.33 -17.91
C GLY A 102 -17.60 -1.17 -17.48
N ASN A 103 -17.23 -1.87 -16.38
CA ASN A 103 -15.88 -1.86 -15.84
C ASN A 103 -14.96 -2.83 -16.62
N PRO A 104 -13.97 -2.33 -17.38
CA PRO A 104 -13.05 -3.16 -18.15
C PRO A 104 -12.04 -3.94 -17.29
N LEU A 105 -11.89 -3.60 -16.00
CA LEU A 105 -10.98 -4.28 -15.08
C LEU A 105 -11.52 -5.62 -14.55
N GLY A 106 -12.76 -5.95 -14.84
CA GLY A 106 -13.37 -7.27 -14.62
C GLY A 106 -13.68 -7.65 -13.18
N SER A 107 -13.06 -7.05 -12.19
CA SER A 107 -13.33 -7.28 -10.76
C SER A 107 -13.26 -5.98 -9.96
N ALA A 108 -14.19 -5.83 -9.01
CA ALA A 108 -14.22 -4.67 -8.13
C ALA A 108 -12.92 -4.58 -7.32
N SER A 109 -12.24 -3.46 -7.40
CA SER A 109 -11.11 -3.11 -6.56
C SER A 109 -11.56 -2.44 -5.27
N LEU A 110 -10.66 -2.42 -4.29
CA LEU A 110 -10.87 -1.80 -2.98
C LEU A 110 -9.83 -0.70 -2.77
N ARG A 111 -10.17 0.28 -1.96
CA ARG A 111 -9.27 1.32 -1.48
C ARG A 111 -9.08 1.21 0.02
N PHE A 112 -7.96 1.72 0.53
CA PHE A 112 -7.69 1.84 1.96
C PHE A 112 -8.49 3.01 2.55
N GLY A 113 -9.13 2.79 3.71
CA GLY A 113 -10.02 3.76 4.33
C GLY A 113 -9.38 5.11 4.62
N ALA A 114 -8.16 5.09 5.14
CA ALA A 114 -7.36 6.29 5.44
C ALA A 114 -6.28 6.59 4.37
N GLY A 115 -6.42 6.02 3.16
CA GLY A 115 -5.42 6.10 2.11
C GLY A 115 -4.34 5.01 2.20
N ALA A 116 -3.64 4.79 1.10
CA ALA A 116 -2.71 3.66 0.97
C ALA A 116 -1.47 3.77 1.88
N GLN A 117 -1.10 4.97 2.33
CA GLN A 117 0.02 5.17 3.25
C GLN A 117 -0.27 4.65 4.67
N SER A 118 -1.54 4.56 5.06
CA SER A 118 -1.92 3.99 6.36
C SER A 118 -1.43 2.56 6.55
N PHE A 119 -1.30 1.80 5.48
CA PHE A 119 -0.83 0.41 5.53
C PHE A 119 0.66 0.30 5.94
N PRO A 120 1.63 0.95 5.27
CA PRO A 120 3.02 0.93 5.73
C PRO A 120 3.22 1.64 7.07
N GLU A 121 2.41 2.63 7.43
CA GLU A 121 2.47 3.26 8.75
C GLU A 121 2.09 2.27 9.84
N ALA A 122 0.99 1.54 9.70
CA ALA A 122 0.59 0.50 10.64
C ALA A 122 1.63 -0.63 10.76
N LEU A 123 2.28 -1.03 9.64
CA LEU A 123 3.38 -2.00 9.68
C LEU A 123 4.60 -1.51 10.45
N ALA A 124 4.84 -0.20 10.48
CA ALA A 124 5.99 0.38 11.17
C ALA A 124 5.80 0.50 12.69
N GLU A 125 4.57 0.40 13.18
CA GLU A 125 4.21 0.47 14.61
C GLU A 125 4.30 -0.89 15.33
N VAL A 126 4.35 -1.98 14.59
CA VAL A 126 4.39 -3.36 15.10
C VAL A 126 5.82 -3.90 15.14
#